data_a94f3f2d060b75cb8b2c0e61fc465218
#
_entry.id   a94f3f2d060b75cb8b2c0e61fc465218
#
_cell.length_a   1.000
_cell.length_b   1.000
_cell.length_c   1.000
_cell.angle_alpha   90.00
_cell.angle_beta   90.00
_cell.angle_gamma   90.00
#
_symmetry.space_group_name_H-M   'P 1'
#
loop_
_entity.id
_entity.type
_entity.pdbx_description
1 polymer ?
#
loop_
_entity_poly.entity_id
_entity_poly.type
_entity_poly.pdbx_seq_one_letter_code
_entity_poly.pdbx_strand_id
1 'polypeptide(L)'
;MLNSSTRRLAEAAGAAALGAVFAGAIGSAVGVGVLAAVVGGLNGAISGYRKIYGWSCSDGFIAFTLDSTWALPMTSAGLFAHGVGFIKRDSGYVAGLSERRNRHVYRRGFMPRKGFATTLGNVIGGAGDVEQPRRAKLITDHEDVHVWQARWFGPLYPLLYVGWMVLGGAVGTARWLVDRRRKGDSLFGTVESAAYYLNPFEWWAYSRDGYWPPKGKVVGFGWQRPCCRPLTEAKPGRPSGHAQLVQ
;
A
#
# COMPACT_ATOMS: atom_id res chain seq x y z
N MET A 1 3.27 -33.67 -13.55
CA MET A 1 3.08 -32.23 -13.18
C MET A 1 2.38 -32.15 -11.85
N LEU A 2 2.87 -31.33 -10.90
CA LEU A 2 2.18 -31.10 -9.62
C LEU A 2 0.83 -30.43 -9.89
N ASN A 3 -0.21 -30.81 -9.13
CA ASN A 3 -1.51 -30.18 -9.23
C ASN A 3 -1.46 -28.72 -8.67
N SER A 4 -2.49 -27.92 -8.95
CA SER A 4 -2.52 -26.50 -8.57
C SER A 4 -2.45 -26.29 -7.04
N SER A 5 -3.06 -27.17 -6.25
CA SER A 5 -3.05 -27.12 -4.78
C SER A 5 -1.67 -27.44 -4.23
N THR A 6 -1.00 -28.47 -4.76
CA THR A 6 0.36 -28.85 -4.34
C THR A 6 1.36 -27.72 -4.61
N ARG A 7 1.24 -27.03 -5.76
CA ARG A 7 2.09 -25.86 -6.06
C ARG A 7 1.87 -24.71 -5.09
N ARG A 8 0.62 -24.44 -4.69
CA ARG A 8 0.32 -23.41 -3.69
C ARG A 8 0.91 -23.74 -2.32
N LEU A 9 0.81 -24.99 -1.89
CA LEU A 9 1.36 -25.44 -0.63
C LEU A 9 2.90 -25.42 -0.64
N ALA A 10 3.54 -25.84 -1.73
CA ALA A 10 4.99 -25.77 -1.88
C ALA A 10 5.50 -24.32 -1.84
N GLU A 11 4.84 -23.40 -2.53
CA GLU A 11 5.19 -21.97 -2.49
C GLU A 11 4.97 -21.38 -1.10
N ALA A 12 3.89 -21.75 -0.42
CA ALA A 12 3.61 -21.32 0.94
C ALA A 12 4.69 -21.80 1.91
N ALA A 13 5.06 -23.08 1.83
CA ALA A 13 6.11 -23.66 2.70
C ALA A 13 7.47 -23.03 2.43
N GLY A 14 7.86 -22.88 1.16
CA GLY A 14 9.13 -22.26 0.80
C GLY A 14 9.21 -20.78 1.22
N ALA A 15 8.18 -20.00 0.95
CA ALA A 15 8.13 -18.59 1.35
C ALA A 15 8.06 -18.43 2.88
N ALA A 16 7.36 -19.33 3.59
CA ALA A 16 7.33 -19.34 5.06
C ALA A 16 8.72 -19.61 5.64
N ALA A 17 9.40 -20.64 5.17
CA ALA A 17 10.73 -21.01 5.66
C ALA A 17 11.75 -19.89 5.41
N LEU A 18 11.82 -19.37 4.18
CA LEU A 18 12.73 -18.27 3.83
C LEU A 18 12.40 -16.98 4.58
N GLY A 19 11.11 -16.64 4.70
CA GLY A 19 10.68 -15.46 5.43
C GLY A 19 11.02 -15.53 6.91
N ALA A 20 10.84 -16.70 7.54
CA ALA A 20 11.25 -16.94 8.93
C ALA A 20 12.78 -16.81 9.12
N VAL A 21 13.56 -17.37 8.21
CA VAL A 21 15.03 -17.30 8.26
C VAL A 21 15.52 -15.86 8.11
N PHE A 22 15.04 -15.12 7.09
CA PHE A 22 15.47 -13.74 6.84
C PHE A 22 15.07 -12.81 7.98
N ALA A 23 13.80 -12.88 8.40
CA ALA A 23 13.30 -12.04 9.48
C ALA A 23 13.99 -12.41 10.82
N GLY A 24 14.14 -13.71 11.11
CA GLY A 24 14.79 -14.20 12.32
C GLY A 24 16.25 -13.77 12.41
N ALA A 25 17.01 -13.89 11.32
CA ALA A 25 18.42 -13.47 11.27
C ALA A 25 18.57 -11.98 11.56
N ILE A 26 17.80 -11.12 10.90
CA ILE A 26 17.85 -9.65 11.12
C ILE A 26 17.31 -9.30 12.50
N GLY A 27 16.19 -9.89 12.93
CA GLY A 27 15.60 -9.65 14.24
C GLY A 27 16.51 -10.06 15.38
N SER A 28 17.35 -11.08 15.20
CA SER A 28 18.33 -11.51 16.20
C SER A 28 19.38 -10.44 16.49
N ALA A 29 19.76 -9.64 15.49
CA ALA A 29 20.71 -8.55 15.68
C ALA A 29 20.18 -7.45 16.61
N VAL A 30 18.87 -7.36 16.81
CA VAL A 30 18.20 -6.39 17.70
C VAL A 30 17.43 -7.08 18.84
N GLY A 31 17.69 -8.35 19.11
CA GLY A 31 17.13 -9.09 20.24
C GLY A 31 15.69 -9.60 20.08
N VAL A 32 15.10 -9.54 18.90
CA VAL A 32 13.70 -9.95 18.62
C VAL A 32 13.60 -11.10 17.59
N GLY A 33 14.63 -11.90 17.44
CA GLY A 33 14.76 -12.91 16.39
C GLY A 33 13.58 -13.87 16.28
N VAL A 34 13.11 -14.44 17.40
CA VAL A 34 11.98 -15.38 17.39
C VAL A 34 10.68 -14.71 16.92
N LEU A 35 10.38 -13.52 17.45
CA LEU A 35 9.18 -12.78 17.04
C LEU A 35 9.24 -12.41 15.56
N ALA A 36 10.39 -11.93 15.11
CA ALA A 36 10.63 -11.60 13.71
C ALA A 36 10.45 -12.84 12.80
N ALA A 37 11.02 -13.98 13.18
CA ALA A 37 10.86 -15.25 12.46
C ALA A 37 9.39 -15.67 12.35
N VAL A 38 8.61 -15.53 13.42
CA VAL A 38 7.18 -15.82 13.41
C VAL A 38 6.45 -14.90 12.43
N VAL A 39 6.71 -13.59 12.46
CA VAL A 39 6.09 -12.62 11.54
C VAL A 39 6.46 -12.92 10.09
N GLY A 40 7.76 -13.10 9.79
CA GLY A 40 8.23 -13.41 8.44
C GLY A 40 7.69 -14.74 7.92
N GLY A 41 7.64 -15.77 8.78
CA GLY A 41 7.08 -17.08 8.47
C GLY A 41 5.57 -17.02 8.16
N LEU A 42 4.79 -16.35 9.00
CA LEU A 42 3.33 -16.17 8.77
C LEU A 42 3.05 -15.38 7.49
N ASN A 43 3.76 -14.26 7.28
CA ASN A 43 3.62 -13.52 6.04
C ASN A 43 3.98 -14.38 4.82
N GLY A 44 5.10 -15.11 4.89
CA GLY A 44 5.53 -16.00 3.82
C GLY A 44 4.51 -17.10 3.53
N ALA A 45 3.94 -17.73 4.57
CA ALA A 45 2.92 -18.77 4.43
C ALA A 45 1.65 -18.22 3.73
N ILE A 46 1.11 -17.09 4.20
CA ILE A 46 -0.09 -16.48 3.63
C ILE A 46 0.17 -16.01 2.21
N SER A 47 1.25 -15.28 2.01
CA SER A 47 1.62 -14.67 0.72
C SER A 47 1.97 -15.72 -0.33
N GLY A 48 2.68 -16.78 0.05
CA GLY A 48 3.00 -17.91 -0.82
C GLY A 48 1.77 -18.73 -1.19
N TYR A 49 0.88 -19.02 -0.24
CA TYR A 49 -0.39 -19.70 -0.52
C TYR A 49 -1.27 -18.89 -1.49
N ARG A 50 -1.32 -17.58 -1.32
CA ARG A 50 -2.03 -16.62 -2.18
C ARG A 50 -1.27 -16.25 -3.43
N LYS A 51 -0.01 -16.70 -3.58
CA LYS A 51 0.89 -16.48 -4.73
C LYS A 51 1.07 -15.00 -5.07
N ILE A 52 1.19 -14.12 -4.08
CA ILE A 52 1.27 -12.69 -4.40
C ILE A 52 2.59 -12.30 -5.05
N TYR A 53 3.71 -12.94 -4.66
CA TYR A 53 5.02 -12.57 -5.18
C TYR A 53 5.22 -13.00 -6.64
N GLY A 54 5.66 -12.05 -7.45
CA GLY A 54 5.94 -12.26 -8.87
C GLY A 54 7.35 -12.79 -9.10
N TRP A 55 7.60 -14.07 -8.79
CA TRP A 55 8.94 -14.69 -8.86
C TRP A 55 9.61 -14.67 -10.23
N SER A 56 8.88 -14.37 -11.30
CA SER A 56 9.40 -14.24 -12.65
C SER A 56 10.05 -12.89 -12.95
N CYS A 57 10.00 -11.93 -12.03
CA CYS A 57 10.58 -10.61 -12.17
C CYS A 57 11.30 -10.17 -10.89
N SER A 58 12.22 -9.22 -11.00
CA SER A 58 12.99 -8.66 -9.86
C SER A 58 12.09 -8.11 -8.76
N ASP A 59 10.97 -7.48 -9.14
CA ASP A 59 10.06 -6.84 -8.19
C ASP A 59 9.47 -7.81 -7.16
N GLY A 60 9.23 -9.07 -7.56
CA GLY A 60 8.74 -10.09 -6.64
C GLY A 60 9.78 -10.50 -5.59
N PHE A 61 11.04 -10.64 -6.00
CA PHE A 61 12.14 -10.93 -5.09
C PHE A 61 12.41 -9.76 -4.14
N ILE A 62 12.42 -8.52 -4.67
CA ILE A 62 12.59 -7.30 -3.88
C ILE A 62 11.44 -7.18 -2.87
N ALA A 63 10.19 -7.36 -3.30
CA ALA A 63 9.03 -7.29 -2.43
C ALA A 63 9.12 -8.31 -1.29
N PHE A 64 9.41 -9.59 -1.61
CA PHE A 64 9.57 -10.64 -0.60
C PHE A 64 10.70 -10.33 0.38
N THR A 65 11.86 -9.90 -0.12
CA THR A 65 13.01 -9.56 0.72
C THR A 65 12.70 -8.42 1.66
N LEU A 66 12.12 -7.32 1.15
CA LEU A 66 11.75 -6.18 1.98
C LEU A 66 10.68 -6.54 3.01
N ASP A 67 9.62 -7.27 2.62
CA ASP A 67 8.57 -7.73 3.51
C ASP A 67 9.09 -8.66 4.63
N SER A 68 10.17 -9.40 4.37
CA SER A 68 10.79 -10.32 5.32
C SER A 68 11.94 -9.72 6.12
N THR A 69 12.32 -8.46 5.87
CA THR A 69 13.50 -7.83 6.49
C THR A 69 13.19 -6.40 6.94
N TRP A 70 13.62 -5.41 6.19
CA TRP A 70 13.51 -3.98 6.50
C TRP A 70 12.07 -3.52 6.76
N ALA A 71 11.11 -3.97 5.94
CA ALA A 71 9.71 -3.62 6.08
C ALA A 71 8.93 -4.51 7.06
N LEU A 72 9.60 -5.34 7.86
CA LEU A 72 8.96 -6.28 8.78
C LEU A 72 7.93 -5.63 9.74
N PRO A 73 8.16 -4.43 10.30
CA PRO A 73 7.14 -3.73 11.09
C PRO A 73 5.88 -3.41 10.27
N MET A 74 6.03 -3.02 9.00
CA MET A 74 4.89 -2.79 8.11
C MET A 74 4.20 -4.10 7.70
N THR A 75 4.97 -5.17 7.52
CA THR A 75 4.46 -6.53 7.31
C THR A 75 3.63 -7.01 8.51
N SER A 76 4.05 -6.68 9.73
CA SER A 76 3.27 -6.97 10.96
C SER A 76 1.91 -6.27 10.94
N ALA A 77 1.87 -5.00 10.51
CA ALA A 77 0.61 -4.27 10.31
C ALA A 77 -0.25 -4.91 9.20
N GLY A 78 0.37 -5.41 8.12
CA GLY A 78 -0.29 -6.21 7.09
C GLY A 78 -0.91 -7.50 7.63
N LEU A 79 -0.20 -8.23 8.50
CA LEU A 79 -0.73 -9.42 9.17
C LEU A 79 -1.95 -9.09 10.06
N PHE A 80 -1.95 -7.97 10.76
CA PHE A 80 -3.12 -7.49 11.47
C PHE A 80 -4.30 -7.26 10.52
N ALA A 81 -4.07 -6.60 9.37
CA ALA A 81 -5.11 -6.39 8.36
C ALA A 81 -5.65 -7.71 7.78
N HIS A 82 -4.78 -8.73 7.62
CA HIS A 82 -5.19 -10.09 7.29
C HIS A 82 -6.09 -10.71 8.37
N GLY A 83 -5.71 -10.59 9.64
CA GLY A 83 -6.52 -11.08 10.76
C GLY A 83 -7.95 -10.52 10.70
N VAL A 84 -8.08 -9.20 10.49
CA VAL A 84 -9.40 -8.56 10.28
C VAL A 84 -10.11 -9.13 9.05
N GLY A 85 -9.38 -9.36 7.94
CA GLY A 85 -9.92 -9.96 6.72
C GLY A 85 -10.40 -11.40 6.90
N PHE A 86 -9.78 -12.19 7.78
CA PHE A 86 -10.21 -13.56 8.08
C PHE A 86 -11.43 -13.59 9.01
N ILE A 87 -11.50 -12.68 9.98
CA ILE A 87 -12.65 -12.62 10.93
C ILE A 87 -13.91 -12.12 10.23
N LYS A 88 -13.79 -11.15 9.34
CA LYS A 88 -14.92 -10.61 8.58
C LYS A 88 -15.30 -11.53 7.43
N ARG A 89 -16.41 -12.26 7.56
CA ARG A 89 -16.90 -13.21 6.53
C ARG A 89 -17.12 -12.59 5.15
N ASP A 90 -17.43 -11.30 5.10
CA ASP A 90 -17.71 -10.53 3.88
C ASP A 90 -16.50 -9.72 3.37
N SER A 91 -15.29 -10.03 3.84
CA SER A 91 -14.06 -9.29 3.48
C SER A 91 -13.76 -9.31 1.97
N GLY A 92 -14.11 -10.39 1.27
CA GLY A 92 -14.01 -10.50 -0.19
C GLY A 92 -12.58 -10.34 -0.71
N TYR A 93 -11.78 -11.41 -0.67
CA TYR A 93 -10.43 -11.37 -1.24
C TYR A 93 -10.46 -11.32 -2.77
N VAL A 94 -9.68 -10.40 -3.36
CA VAL A 94 -9.64 -10.18 -4.81
C VAL A 94 -8.38 -10.81 -5.40
N ALA A 95 -8.48 -12.09 -5.78
CA ALA A 95 -7.34 -12.86 -6.30
C ALA A 95 -6.72 -12.21 -7.56
N GLY A 96 -7.53 -11.72 -8.49
CA GLY A 96 -7.06 -11.11 -9.74
C GLY A 96 -6.21 -9.85 -9.56
N LEU A 97 -6.39 -9.09 -8.45
CA LEU A 97 -5.58 -7.93 -8.12
C LEU A 97 -4.45 -8.23 -7.13
N SER A 98 -4.32 -9.50 -6.71
CA SER A 98 -3.35 -9.93 -5.70
C SER A 98 -2.31 -10.90 -6.27
N GLU A 99 -2.72 -11.93 -7.01
CA GLU A 99 -1.85 -12.99 -7.51
C GLU A 99 -0.78 -12.42 -8.46
N ARG A 100 0.49 -12.65 -8.14
CA ARG A 100 1.68 -12.13 -8.85
C ARG A 100 1.76 -10.58 -8.94
N ARG A 101 1.09 -9.88 -8.01
CA ARG A 101 1.05 -8.41 -7.95
C ARG A 101 1.74 -7.85 -6.70
N ASN A 102 2.46 -8.67 -5.95
CA ASN A 102 3.22 -8.29 -4.76
C ASN A 102 2.38 -7.63 -3.65
N ARG A 103 1.06 -7.88 -3.62
CA ARG A 103 0.13 -7.30 -2.64
C ARG A 103 -1.08 -8.19 -2.42
N HIS A 104 -1.77 -7.97 -1.32
CA HIS A 104 -3.06 -8.54 -1.04
C HIS A 104 -4.16 -7.49 -1.19
N VAL A 105 -5.30 -7.85 -1.76
CA VAL A 105 -6.43 -6.95 -1.95
C VAL A 105 -7.70 -7.56 -1.39
N TYR A 106 -8.42 -6.81 -0.56
CA TYR A 106 -9.73 -7.17 -0.01
C TYR A 106 -10.78 -6.13 -0.41
N ARG A 107 -11.95 -6.57 -0.87
CA ARG A 107 -13.07 -5.65 -1.20
C ARG A 107 -13.49 -4.82 0.02
N ARG A 108 -13.52 -5.43 1.21
CA ARG A 108 -13.84 -4.77 2.48
C ARG A 108 -12.68 -4.86 3.47
N GLY A 109 -12.37 -6.05 4.02
CA GLY A 109 -11.21 -6.28 4.89
C GLY A 109 -11.05 -5.26 6.02
N PHE A 110 -9.80 -4.86 6.29
CA PHE A 110 -9.47 -3.74 7.16
C PHE A 110 -9.79 -2.42 6.44
N MET A 111 -10.74 -1.67 6.99
CA MET A 111 -11.23 -0.42 6.41
C MET A 111 -11.70 0.49 7.55
N PRO A 112 -10.84 1.37 8.08
CA PRO A 112 -11.18 2.26 9.19
C PRO A 112 -12.32 3.23 8.84
N ARG A 113 -12.36 3.68 7.58
CA ARG A 113 -13.39 4.58 7.08
C ARG A 113 -14.14 3.94 5.91
N LYS A 114 -15.46 3.80 6.08
CA LYS A 114 -16.32 3.21 5.04
C LYS A 114 -16.18 3.96 3.70
N GLY A 115 -15.99 3.20 2.62
CA GLY A 115 -15.85 3.73 1.25
C GLY A 115 -14.43 4.16 0.86
N PHE A 116 -13.48 4.18 1.82
CA PHE A 116 -12.07 4.48 1.55
C PHE A 116 -11.25 3.18 1.48
N ALA A 117 -10.35 3.11 0.51
CA ALA A 117 -9.31 2.11 0.52
C ALA A 117 -8.24 2.50 1.57
N THR A 118 -7.57 1.51 2.11
CA THR A 118 -6.53 1.70 3.13
C THR A 118 -5.46 0.65 2.97
N THR A 119 -4.22 1.09 2.84
CA THR A 119 -3.05 0.22 2.74
C THR A 119 -2.36 0.08 4.09
N LEU A 120 -2.14 -1.16 4.54
CA LEU A 120 -1.28 -1.52 5.67
C LEU A 120 -0.25 -2.56 5.23
N GLY A 121 1.02 -2.17 5.19
CA GLY A 121 2.09 -3.02 4.69
C GLY A 121 1.82 -3.48 3.25
N ASN A 122 1.72 -4.78 3.04
CA ASN A 122 1.42 -5.38 1.74
C ASN A 122 -0.08 -5.69 1.53
N VAL A 123 -0.97 -5.18 2.39
CA VAL A 123 -2.42 -5.46 2.36
C VAL A 123 -3.21 -4.19 2.09
N ILE A 124 -4.06 -4.23 1.07
CA ILE A 124 -5.03 -3.20 0.71
C ILE A 124 -6.43 -3.67 1.12
N GLY A 125 -7.06 -2.95 2.04
CA GLY A 125 -8.46 -3.14 2.44
C GLY A 125 -9.38 -2.09 1.85
N GLY A 126 -10.69 -2.36 1.81
CA GLY A 126 -11.67 -1.39 1.32
C GLY A 126 -11.61 -1.13 -0.19
N ALA A 127 -11.13 -2.10 -0.98
CA ALA A 127 -11.06 -1.97 -2.44
C ALA A 127 -12.43 -1.73 -3.10
N GLY A 128 -13.53 -2.15 -2.45
CA GLY A 128 -14.88 -1.92 -2.95
C GLY A 128 -15.19 -2.68 -4.23
N ASP A 129 -15.95 -2.05 -5.12
CA ASP A 129 -16.29 -2.63 -6.41
C ASP A 129 -15.16 -2.37 -7.43
N VAL A 130 -14.28 -3.34 -7.56
CA VAL A 130 -13.11 -3.28 -8.46
C VAL A 130 -13.46 -3.51 -9.93
N GLU A 131 -14.70 -3.83 -10.26
CA GLU A 131 -15.18 -3.90 -11.65
C GLU A 131 -15.36 -2.49 -12.23
N GLN A 132 -15.50 -1.47 -11.38
CA GLN A 132 -15.53 -0.08 -11.81
C GLN A 132 -14.11 0.40 -12.18
N PRO A 133 -13.88 0.90 -13.41
CA PRO A 133 -12.53 1.26 -13.89
C PRO A 133 -11.80 2.25 -12.98
N ARG A 134 -12.51 3.27 -12.47
CA ARG A 134 -11.90 4.26 -11.55
C ARG A 134 -11.47 3.61 -10.22
N ARG A 135 -12.25 2.63 -9.72
CA ARG A 135 -11.94 1.93 -8.49
C ARG A 135 -10.77 0.95 -8.68
N ALA A 136 -10.77 0.22 -9.77
CA ALA A 136 -9.64 -0.63 -10.14
C ALA A 136 -8.33 0.19 -10.21
N LYS A 137 -8.36 1.33 -10.93
CA LYS A 137 -7.22 2.23 -11.07
C LYS A 137 -6.73 2.79 -9.72
N LEU A 138 -7.63 3.15 -8.81
CA LEU A 138 -7.27 3.55 -7.46
C LEU A 138 -6.45 2.45 -6.76
N ILE A 139 -6.85 1.18 -6.88
CA ILE A 139 -6.14 0.08 -6.23
C ILE A 139 -4.82 -0.24 -6.90
N THR A 140 -4.75 -0.19 -8.24
CA THR A 140 -3.55 -0.58 -8.98
C THR A 140 -2.49 0.52 -9.07
N ASP A 141 -2.90 1.79 -9.09
CA ASP A 141 -2.02 2.91 -9.39
C ASP A 141 -1.78 3.83 -8.17
N HIS A 142 -2.73 3.90 -7.23
CA HIS A 142 -2.60 4.72 -6.03
C HIS A 142 -2.25 3.87 -4.79
N GLU A 143 -3.11 2.91 -4.42
CA GLU A 143 -2.87 2.09 -3.22
C GLU A 143 -1.62 1.22 -3.36
N ASP A 144 -1.31 0.74 -4.56
CA ASP A 144 -0.07 0.00 -4.81
C ASP A 144 1.20 0.84 -4.55
N VAL A 145 1.13 2.15 -4.78
CA VAL A 145 2.24 3.06 -4.41
C VAL A 145 2.45 3.05 -2.90
N HIS A 146 1.37 3.06 -2.09
CA HIS A 146 1.49 2.97 -0.64
C HIS A 146 2.08 1.64 -0.17
N VAL A 147 1.77 0.52 -0.85
CA VAL A 147 2.44 -0.77 -0.60
C VAL A 147 3.95 -0.66 -0.81
N TRP A 148 4.39 -0.06 -1.91
CA TRP A 148 5.81 0.13 -2.20
C TRP A 148 6.47 1.16 -1.28
N GLN A 149 5.78 2.23 -0.92
CA GLN A 149 6.26 3.19 0.09
C GLN A 149 6.49 2.50 1.43
N ALA A 150 5.55 1.66 1.88
CA ALA A 150 5.71 0.88 3.11
C ALA A 150 6.95 -0.03 3.06
N ARG A 151 7.26 -0.63 1.91
CA ARG A 151 8.46 -1.44 1.71
C ARG A 151 9.74 -0.63 1.73
N TRP A 152 9.81 0.45 0.94
CA TRP A 152 11.03 1.24 0.80
C TRP A 152 11.38 1.99 2.08
N PHE A 153 10.39 2.58 2.73
CA PHE A 153 10.59 3.36 3.96
C PHE A 153 10.54 2.47 5.23
N GLY A 154 9.98 1.26 5.15
CA GLY A 154 9.95 0.31 6.27
C GLY A 154 9.40 0.92 7.55
N PRO A 155 10.13 0.81 8.69
CA PRO A 155 9.69 1.37 9.98
C PRO A 155 9.58 2.90 10.00
N LEU A 156 10.24 3.58 9.08
CA LEU A 156 10.18 5.04 8.97
C LEU A 156 8.88 5.52 8.32
N TYR A 157 8.20 4.66 7.52
CA TYR A 157 7.00 5.05 6.79
C TYR A 157 5.91 5.66 7.69
N PRO A 158 5.44 4.99 8.75
CA PRO A 158 4.41 5.57 9.61
C PRO A 158 4.87 6.83 10.33
N LEU A 159 6.14 6.91 10.72
CA LEU A 159 6.70 8.09 11.40
C LEU A 159 6.71 9.31 10.48
N LEU A 160 7.17 9.14 9.24
CA LEU A 160 7.24 10.21 8.25
C LEU A 160 5.83 10.63 7.81
N TYR A 161 4.93 9.66 7.58
CA TYR A 161 3.56 9.93 7.17
C TYR A 161 2.78 10.69 8.23
N VAL A 162 2.78 10.21 9.48
CA VAL A 162 2.09 10.84 10.60
C VAL A 162 2.78 12.15 11.00
N GLY A 163 4.11 12.19 11.00
CA GLY A 163 4.87 13.42 11.27
C GLY A 163 4.49 14.54 10.30
N TRP A 164 4.35 14.21 9.00
CA TRP A 164 3.84 15.18 8.03
C TRP A 164 2.39 15.59 8.32
N MET A 165 1.52 14.66 8.68
CA MET A 165 0.12 14.99 9.00
C MET A 165 0.02 15.99 10.15
N VAL A 166 0.83 15.82 11.20
CA VAL A 166 0.91 16.75 12.35
C VAL A 166 1.44 18.11 11.91
N LEU A 167 2.58 18.14 11.21
CA LEU A 167 3.19 19.38 10.71
C LEU A 167 2.26 20.09 9.72
N GLY A 168 1.73 19.38 8.74
CA GLY A 168 0.79 19.92 7.77
C GLY A 168 -0.49 20.42 8.42
N GLY A 169 -0.99 19.74 9.45
CA GLY A 169 -2.12 20.20 10.25
C GLY A 169 -1.85 21.53 10.94
N ALA A 170 -0.67 21.69 11.55
CA ALA A 170 -0.24 22.95 12.16
C ALA A 170 -0.10 24.07 11.11
N VAL A 171 0.54 23.79 9.97
CA VAL A 171 0.69 24.75 8.86
C VAL A 171 -0.68 25.15 8.28
N GLY A 172 -1.58 24.19 8.06
CA GLY A 172 -2.94 24.46 7.57
C GLY A 172 -3.73 25.34 8.53
N THR A 173 -3.63 25.08 9.83
CA THR A 173 -4.27 25.90 10.88
C THR A 173 -3.71 27.31 10.90
N ALA A 174 -2.39 27.47 10.91
CA ALA A 174 -1.73 28.78 10.90
C ALA A 174 -2.13 29.57 9.65
N ARG A 175 -2.11 28.93 8.47
CA ARG A 175 -2.54 29.54 7.22
C ARG A 175 -3.98 30.02 7.27
N TRP A 176 -4.90 29.20 7.76
CA TRP A 176 -6.30 29.58 7.90
C TRP A 176 -6.48 30.77 8.82
N LEU A 177 -5.73 30.82 9.92
CA LEU A 177 -5.77 31.97 10.85
C LEU A 177 -5.28 33.27 10.21
N VAL A 178 -4.24 33.21 9.36
CA VAL A 178 -3.67 34.37 8.67
C VAL A 178 -4.60 34.81 7.54
N ASP A 179 -5.10 33.87 6.75
CA ASP A 179 -5.91 34.12 5.54
C ASP A 179 -7.42 34.23 5.82
N ARG A 180 -7.83 34.46 7.09
CA ARG A 180 -9.26 34.64 7.50
C ARG A 180 -10.09 35.58 6.61
N ARG A 181 -9.44 36.46 5.88
CA ARG A 181 -10.07 37.42 4.97
C ARG A 181 -10.50 36.80 3.64
N ARG A 182 -10.01 35.60 3.29
CA ARG A 182 -10.47 34.86 2.11
C ARG A 182 -11.78 34.17 2.46
N LYS A 183 -12.89 34.85 2.17
CA LYS A 183 -14.25 34.30 2.31
C LYS A 183 -14.37 33.02 1.51
N GLY A 184 -14.48 31.86 2.18
CA GLY A 184 -14.85 30.61 1.56
C GLY A 184 -14.13 29.36 2.07
N ASP A 185 -12.91 29.45 2.59
CA ASP A 185 -12.15 28.25 3.01
C ASP A 185 -12.50 27.86 4.45
N SER A 186 -13.02 26.64 4.65
CA SER A 186 -13.24 26.12 6.01
C SER A 186 -11.91 25.74 6.65
N LEU A 187 -11.80 25.89 7.99
CA LEU A 187 -10.63 25.41 8.76
C LEU A 187 -10.34 23.95 8.42
N PHE A 188 -11.38 23.10 8.46
CA PHE A 188 -11.22 21.67 8.19
C PHE A 188 -10.67 21.40 6.78
N GLY A 189 -11.19 22.08 5.76
CA GLY A 189 -10.72 21.94 4.36
C GLY A 189 -9.26 22.37 4.20
N THR A 190 -8.85 23.47 4.85
CA THR A 190 -7.47 23.97 4.79
C THR A 190 -6.50 23.01 5.52
N VAL A 191 -6.90 22.51 6.69
CA VAL A 191 -6.13 21.52 7.46
C VAL A 191 -6.04 20.19 6.70
N GLU A 192 -7.16 19.67 6.15
CA GLU A 192 -7.18 18.45 5.34
C GLU A 192 -6.27 18.60 4.11
N SER A 193 -6.31 19.75 3.43
CA SER A 193 -5.43 20.02 2.29
C SER A 193 -3.95 19.94 2.68
N ALA A 194 -3.56 20.59 3.76
CA ALA A 194 -2.17 20.65 4.19
C ALA A 194 -1.68 19.33 4.78
N ALA A 195 -2.47 18.70 5.65
CA ALA A 195 -2.08 17.50 6.35
C ALA A 195 -2.13 16.24 5.46
N TYR A 196 -3.20 16.07 4.68
CA TYR A 196 -3.42 14.87 3.89
C TYR A 196 -2.98 15.06 2.44
N TYR A 197 -3.64 15.94 1.68
CA TYR A 197 -3.35 16.03 0.25
C TYR A 197 -1.95 16.52 -0.08
N LEU A 198 -1.38 17.44 0.71
CA LEU A 198 0.01 17.89 0.54
C LEU A 198 1.03 16.98 1.23
N ASN A 199 0.61 15.85 1.81
CA ASN A 199 1.54 14.83 2.27
C ASN A 199 2.35 14.30 1.07
N PRO A 200 3.70 14.30 1.09
CA PRO A 200 4.51 13.82 -0.02
C PRO A 200 4.16 12.40 -0.49
N PHE A 201 3.74 11.53 0.42
CA PHE A 201 3.34 10.16 0.11
C PHE A 201 2.04 10.13 -0.69
N GLU A 202 1.05 10.96 -0.31
CA GLU A 202 -0.21 11.12 -1.04
C GLU A 202 0.02 11.83 -2.38
N TRP A 203 0.83 12.90 -2.40
CA TRP A 203 1.20 13.59 -3.62
C TRP A 203 1.81 12.63 -4.66
N TRP A 204 2.70 11.74 -4.21
CA TRP A 204 3.27 10.71 -5.07
C TRP A 204 2.19 9.73 -5.57
N ALA A 205 1.35 9.19 -4.68
CA ALA A 205 0.32 8.23 -5.05
C ALA A 205 -0.72 8.82 -6.02
N TYR A 206 -1.24 10.04 -5.74
CA TYR A 206 -2.13 10.75 -6.65
C TYR A 206 -1.48 11.13 -7.99
N SER A 207 -0.18 11.41 -8.00
CA SER A 207 0.55 11.67 -9.23
C SER A 207 0.64 10.42 -10.11
N ARG A 208 0.91 9.26 -9.51
CA ARG A 208 0.95 7.97 -10.20
C ARG A 208 -0.41 7.53 -10.73
N ASP A 209 -1.46 7.81 -10.01
CA ASP A 209 -2.85 7.59 -10.40
C ASP A 209 -3.32 8.56 -11.51
N GLY A 210 -2.60 9.64 -11.77
CA GLY A 210 -2.99 10.67 -12.73
C GLY A 210 -4.12 11.58 -12.24
N TYR A 211 -4.34 11.62 -10.94
CA TYR A 211 -5.42 12.39 -10.29
C TYR A 211 -4.93 13.61 -9.52
N TRP A 212 -3.67 13.99 -9.72
CA TRP A 212 -3.12 15.19 -9.09
C TRP A 212 -3.36 16.45 -9.93
N PRO A 213 -3.74 17.59 -9.35
CA PRO A 213 -4.26 17.73 -7.97
C PRO A 213 -5.73 17.26 -7.88
N PRO A 214 -6.15 16.66 -6.75
CA PRO A 214 -7.55 16.31 -6.54
C PRO A 214 -8.43 17.55 -6.60
N LYS A 215 -9.53 17.49 -7.37
CA LYS A 215 -10.40 18.63 -7.65
C LYS A 215 -10.91 19.28 -6.35
N GLY A 216 -10.64 20.57 -6.18
CA GLY A 216 -11.10 21.37 -5.04
C GLY A 216 -10.41 21.04 -3.71
N LYS A 217 -9.32 20.25 -3.70
CA LYS A 217 -8.63 19.85 -2.46
C LYS A 217 -7.30 20.55 -2.24
N VAL A 218 -6.62 20.95 -3.32
CA VAL A 218 -5.33 21.66 -3.24
C VAL A 218 -5.50 22.99 -4.01
N VAL A 219 -5.92 24.02 -3.30
CA VAL A 219 -6.21 25.32 -3.93
C VAL A 219 -5.29 26.38 -3.35
N GLY A 220 -4.50 26.99 -4.22
CA GLY A 220 -3.75 28.19 -3.93
C GLY A 220 -2.51 28.05 -3.06
N PHE A 221 -2.06 26.80 -2.67
CA PHE A 221 -0.80 26.59 -1.97
C PHE A 221 -0.26 25.15 -2.12
N GLY A 222 1.03 24.97 -1.80
CA GLY A 222 1.72 23.68 -1.88
C GLY A 222 2.03 23.21 -3.31
N TRP A 223 2.09 21.91 -3.50
CA TRP A 223 2.44 21.31 -4.79
C TRP A 223 1.28 21.50 -5.78
N GLN A 224 1.50 22.19 -6.89
CA GLN A 224 0.46 22.40 -7.93
C GLN A 224 0.63 21.44 -9.10
N ARG A 225 1.81 20.83 -9.27
CA ARG A 225 2.10 19.91 -10.36
C ARG A 225 2.35 18.49 -9.82
N PRO A 226 2.07 17.44 -10.61
CA PRO A 226 2.40 16.08 -10.22
C PRO A 226 3.93 15.91 -10.09
N CYS A 227 4.38 15.06 -9.14
CA CYS A 227 5.81 14.78 -8.93
C CYS A 227 6.36 13.76 -9.94
N CYS A 228 5.50 13.00 -10.60
CA CYS A 228 5.88 11.97 -11.55
C CYS A 228 4.77 11.75 -12.59
N ARG A 229 5.11 11.01 -13.65
CA ARG A 229 4.12 10.65 -14.69
C ARG A 229 3.17 9.57 -14.18
N PRO A 230 1.90 9.59 -14.60
CA PRO A 230 0.95 8.52 -14.35
C PRO A 230 1.44 7.17 -14.88
N LEU A 231 1.07 6.08 -14.20
CA LEU A 231 1.43 4.72 -14.63
C LEU A 231 0.82 4.36 -15.98
N THR A 232 -0.34 4.90 -16.31
CA THR A 232 -1.06 4.69 -17.58
C THR A 232 -0.46 5.43 -18.76
N GLU A 233 0.44 6.39 -18.54
CA GLU A 233 1.26 6.96 -19.61
C GLU A 233 2.47 6.04 -19.87
N ALA A 234 2.20 4.89 -20.50
CA ALA A 234 3.25 3.95 -20.91
C ALA A 234 4.27 4.68 -21.82
N LYS A 235 5.56 4.52 -21.53
CA LYS A 235 6.60 4.94 -22.48
C LYS A 235 6.34 4.22 -23.79
N PRO A 236 6.36 4.91 -24.96
CA PRO A 236 6.30 4.24 -26.24
C PRO A 236 7.40 3.18 -26.30
N GLY A 237 7.04 1.91 -26.51
CA GLY A 237 7.98 0.80 -26.67
C GLY A 237 8.12 -0.19 -25.50
N ARG A 238 7.46 0.00 -24.35
CA ARG A 238 7.40 -1.03 -23.32
C ARG A 238 5.98 -1.58 -23.22
N PRO A 239 5.73 -2.89 -23.51
CA PRO A 239 4.42 -3.49 -23.27
C PRO A 239 4.10 -3.33 -21.79
N SER A 240 3.04 -2.60 -21.46
CA SER A 240 2.53 -2.55 -20.10
C SER A 240 2.03 -3.95 -19.76
N GLY A 241 2.68 -4.65 -18.84
CA GLY A 241 2.21 -5.94 -18.33
C GLY A 241 0.85 -5.86 -17.62
N HIS A 242 0.18 -4.71 -17.70
CA HIS A 242 -1.11 -4.43 -17.10
C HIS A 242 -2.28 -4.41 -18.09
N ALA A 243 -2.01 -4.46 -19.42
CA ALA A 243 -3.07 -4.36 -20.44
C ALA A 243 -3.78 -5.68 -20.79
N GLN A 244 -3.40 -6.82 -20.19
CA GLN A 244 -3.94 -8.14 -20.56
C GLN A 244 -5.00 -8.71 -19.61
N LEU A 245 -5.63 -7.92 -18.75
CA LEU A 245 -6.69 -8.43 -17.87
C LEU A 245 -8.05 -7.72 -18.03
N VAL A 246 -8.31 -7.18 -19.22
CA VAL A 246 -9.66 -6.73 -19.61
C VAL A 246 -9.95 -7.31 -21.01
N GLN A 247 -10.20 -8.59 -21.08
CA GLN A 247 -11.04 -9.31 -22.05
C GLN A 247 -11.77 -10.40 -21.31
#